data_6778fabee754958fd83e7425ab2acf81
#
_entry.id   6778fabee754958fd83e7425ab2acf81
#
_cell.length_a   1.000
_cell.length_b   1.000
_cell.length_c   1.000
_cell.angle_alpha   90.00
_cell.angle_beta   90.00
_cell.angle_gamma   90.00
#
_symmetry.space_group_name_H-M   'P 1'
#
loop_
_entity.id
_entity.type
_entity.pdbx_description
1 polymer ?
#
loop_
_entity_poly.entity_id
_entity_poly.type
_entity_poly.pdbx_seq_one_letter_code
_entity_poly.pdbx_strand_id
1 'polypeptide(L)'
;MSELFSTVNFIIFTKESCGPCGLVKKYFDALKDSRIDLIEEVYLDDFADTPIPQENLDLAKKYGVTATPVLIVTNGDGELFETYTGGMDITQNIRKLFDKYGVEKNV
;
A
#
# COMPACT_ATOMS: atom_id res chain seq x y z
N MET A 1 -17.17 3.31 -18.71
CA MET A 1 -17.81 2.55 -17.67
C MET A 1 -17.09 2.77 -16.37
N SER A 2 -17.82 3.19 -15.41
CA SER A 2 -17.26 3.56 -14.13
C SER A 2 -16.67 2.38 -13.37
N GLU A 3 -17.17 1.18 -13.60
CA GLU A 3 -16.67 0.02 -12.90
C GLU A 3 -15.21 -0.26 -13.20
N LEU A 4 -14.70 0.21 -14.32
CA LEU A 4 -13.27 0.04 -14.61
C LEU A 4 -12.40 0.78 -13.63
N PHE A 5 -12.89 1.91 -13.12
CA PHE A 5 -12.12 2.72 -12.19
C PHE A 5 -12.30 2.27 -10.75
N SER A 6 -13.37 1.55 -10.46
CA SER A 6 -13.66 1.12 -9.11
C SER A 6 -12.90 -0.13 -8.71
N THR A 7 -12.11 -0.70 -9.63
CA THR A 7 -11.41 -1.95 -9.36
C THR A 7 -9.92 -1.78 -9.11
N VAL A 8 -9.50 -0.56 -8.81
CA VAL A 8 -8.10 -0.31 -8.49
C VAL A 8 -7.90 -0.46 -6.98
N ASN A 9 -6.89 -1.25 -6.61
CA ASN A 9 -6.55 -1.48 -5.21
C ASN A 9 -5.17 -0.94 -4.90
N PHE A 10 -5.03 -0.34 -3.70
CA PHE A 10 -3.76 0.16 -3.21
C PHE A 10 -3.36 -0.69 -2.01
N ILE A 11 -2.19 -1.33 -2.07
CA ILE A 11 -1.73 -2.24 -1.03
C ILE A 11 -0.32 -1.83 -0.62
N ILE A 12 -0.12 -1.63 0.69
CA ILE A 12 1.19 -1.30 1.21
C ILE A 12 1.70 -2.43 2.10
N PHE A 13 2.93 -2.86 1.85
CA PHE A 13 3.60 -3.89 2.64
C PHE A 13 4.50 -3.21 3.66
N THR A 14 4.33 -3.53 4.93
CA THR A 14 5.08 -2.89 6.01
C THR A 14 5.58 -3.90 7.02
N LYS A 15 6.50 -3.44 7.88
CA LYS A 15 6.98 -4.18 9.04
C LYS A 15 7.07 -3.22 10.21
N GLU A 16 6.93 -3.74 11.41
CA GLU A 16 7.08 -2.91 12.60
C GLU A 16 8.53 -2.48 12.80
N SER A 17 9.45 -3.37 12.48
CA SER A 17 10.88 -3.09 12.64
C SER A 17 11.44 -2.18 11.55
N CYS A 18 10.60 -1.68 10.68
CA CYS A 18 11.00 -0.88 9.53
C CYS A 18 10.84 0.61 9.87
N GLY A 19 11.96 1.33 10.01
CA GLY A 19 11.91 2.76 10.28
C GLY A 19 11.17 3.56 9.23
N PRO A 20 11.49 3.39 7.93
CA PRO A 20 10.76 4.12 6.88
C PRO A 20 9.27 3.84 6.84
N CYS A 21 8.85 2.64 7.26
CA CYS A 21 7.43 2.32 7.33
C CYS A 21 6.71 3.24 8.32
N GLY A 22 7.33 3.48 9.47
CA GLY A 22 6.76 4.38 10.46
C GLY A 22 6.65 5.81 9.95
N LEU A 23 7.65 6.24 9.20
CA LEU A 23 7.63 7.58 8.61
C LEU A 23 6.52 7.73 7.59
N VAL A 24 6.28 6.69 6.78
CA VAL A 24 5.20 6.70 5.81
C VAL A 24 3.85 6.83 6.53
N LYS A 25 3.67 6.08 7.61
CA LYS A 25 2.42 6.15 8.37
C LYS A 25 2.19 7.53 8.95
N LYS A 26 3.23 8.15 9.48
CA LYS A 26 3.12 9.51 10.01
C LYS A 26 2.77 10.50 8.90
N TYR A 27 3.36 10.31 7.73
CA TYR A 27 3.07 11.16 6.59
C TYR A 27 1.60 11.04 6.18
N PHE A 28 1.10 9.80 6.13
CA PHE A 28 -0.29 9.55 5.77
C PHE A 28 -1.23 10.24 6.76
N ASP A 29 -0.92 10.13 8.05
CA ASP A 29 -1.74 10.78 9.08
C ASP A 29 -1.72 12.29 8.92
N ALA A 30 -0.58 12.85 8.58
CA ALA A 30 -0.42 14.30 8.44
C ALA A 30 -1.14 14.85 7.21
N LEU A 31 -1.29 14.04 6.17
CA LEU A 31 -1.98 14.47 4.95
C LEU A 31 -3.45 14.77 5.19
N LYS A 32 -4.07 14.02 6.11
CA LYS A 32 -5.51 14.14 6.38
C LYS A 32 -6.34 14.00 5.12
N ASP A 33 -5.90 13.09 4.26
CA ASP A 33 -6.57 12.80 3.00
C ASP A 33 -7.33 11.49 3.19
N SER A 34 -8.67 11.56 3.06
CA SER A 34 -9.51 10.40 3.31
C SER A 34 -9.21 9.22 2.38
N ARG A 35 -8.59 9.50 1.24
CA ARG A 35 -8.24 8.42 0.30
C ARG A 35 -7.18 7.48 0.88
N ILE A 36 -6.46 7.91 1.90
CA ILE A 36 -5.49 7.05 2.58
C ILE A 36 -6.17 5.82 3.17
N ASP A 37 -7.43 5.94 3.58
CA ASP A 37 -8.17 4.81 4.13
C ASP A 37 -8.43 3.71 3.11
N LEU A 38 -8.22 3.98 1.84
CA LEU A 38 -8.38 2.98 0.78
C LEU A 38 -7.15 2.09 0.65
N ILE A 39 -6.04 2.47 1.29
CA ILE A 39 -4.82 1.68 1.21
C ILE A 39 -4.91 0.53 2.21
N GLU A 40 -4.80 -0.68 1.69
CA GLU A 40 -4.79 -1.88 2.52
C GLU A 40 -3.37 -2.14 3.00
N GLU A 41 -3.19 -2.34 4.30
CA GLU A 41 -1.87 -2.62 4.86
C GLU A 41 -1.69 -4.12 5.04
N VAL A 42 -0.59 -4.63 4.49
CA VAL A 42 -0.21 -6.04 4.64
C VAL A 42 1.04 -6.10 5.50
N TYR A 43 0.90 -6.61 6.70
CA TYR A 43 1.97 -6.70 7.68
C TYR A 43 2.82 -7.93 7.43
N LEU A 44 4.14 -7.73 7.43
CA LEU A 44 5.08 -8.82 7.21
C LEU A 44 5.98 -9.09 8.43
N ASP A 45 5.59 -8.58 9.60
CA ASP A 45 6.34 -8.84 10.82
C ASP A 45 5.84 -10.08 11.52
N ASP A 46 6.78 -10.76 12.14
CA ASP A 46 6.55 -11.96 12.94
C ASP A 46 6.77 -11.59 14.40
N PHE A 47 5.68 -11.53 15.16
CA PHE A 47 5.78 -11.27 16.60
C PHE A 47 5.87 -12.60 17.35
N ALA A 48 6.44 -12.55 18.56
CA ALA A 48 6.72 -13.76 19.32
C ALA A 48 5.57 -14.74 19.37
N ASP A 49 4.35 -14.23 19.56
CA ASP A 49 3.18 -15.07 19.74
C ASP A 49 2.22 -15.04 18.56
N THR A 50 2.58 -14.32 17.51
CA THR A 50 1.67 -14.13 16.36
C THR A 50 2.47 -14.21 15.07
N PRO A 51 2.47 -15.38 14.43
CA PRO A 51 3.20 -15.52 13.17
C PRO A 51 2.54 -14.71 12.08
N ILE A 52 3.31 -14.41 11.04
CA ILE A 52 2.81 -13.71 9.86
C ILE A 52 1.72 -14.57 9.22
N PRO A 53 0.53 -14.01 8.95
CA PRO A 53 -0.49 -14.77 8.23
C PRO A 53 0.05 -15.27 6.89
N GLN A 54 -0.23 -16.52 6.57
CA GLN A 54 0.27 -17.12 5.35
C GLN A 54 -0.17 -16.32 4.11
N GLU A 55 -1.38 -15.79 4.13
CA GLU A 55 -1.88 -15.01 3.01
C GLU A 55 -1.04 -13.75 2.77
N ASN A 56 -0.49 -13.16 3.82
CA ASN A 56 0.37 -11.98 3.67
C ASN A 56 1.69 -12.37 3.02
N LEU A 57 2.26 -13.49 3.42
CA LEU A 57 3.49 -14.00 2.83
C LEU A 57 3.27 -14.36 1.36
N ASP A 58 2.12 -14.96 1.04
CA ASP A 58 1.81 -15.32 -0.32
C ASP A 58 1.67 -14.09 -1.21
N LEU A 59 1.04 -13.04 -0.70
CA LEU A 59 0.91 -11.79 -1.44
C LEU A 59 2.27 -11.16 -1.72
N ALA A 60 3.12 -11.12 -0.72
CA ALA A 60 4.46 -10.56 -0.89
C ALA A 60 5.23 -11.33 -1.94
N LYS A 61 5.13 -12.65 -1.92
CA LYS A 61 5.80 -13.49 -2.88
C LYS A 61 5.25 -13.29 -4.28
N LYS A 62 3.93 -13.19 -4.39
CA LYS A 62 3.27 -13.00 -5.68
C LYS A 62 3.75 -11.74 -6.38
N TYR A 63 3.93 -10.67 -5.62
CA TYR A 63 4.31 -9.38 -6.19
C TYR A 63 5.79 -9.08 -6.07
N GLY A 64 6.60 -10.05 -5.65
CA GLY A 64 8.05 -9.90 -5.59
C GLY A 64 8.52 -8.92 -4.54
N VAL A 65 7.78 -8.76 -3.45
CA VAL A 65 8.13 -7.83 -2.39
C VAL A 65 9.21 -8.44 -1.51
N THR A 66 10.39 -7.81 -1.51
CA THR A 66 11.54 -8.29 -0.71
C THR A 66 12.02 -7.25 0.29
N ALA A 67 11.42 -6.09 0.31
CA ALA A 67 11.78 -5.01 1.22
C ALA A 67 10.52 -4.29 1.67
N THR A 68 10.63 -3.41 2.64
CA THR A 68 9.52 -2.59 3.12
C THR A 68 10.00 -1.18 3.35
N PRO A 69 9.14 -0.18 3.19
CA PRO A 69 7.77 -0.29 2.71
C PRO A 69 7.72 -0.40 1.19
N VAL A 70 6.71 -1.12 0.69
CA VAL A 70 6.43 -1.18 -0.73
C VAL A 70 4.94 -0.95 -0.92
N LEU A 71 4.61 -0.04 -1.82
CA LEU A 71 3.22 0.22 -2.19
C LEU A 71 3.00 -0.30 -3.60
N ILE A 72 1.95 -1.10 -3.78
CA ILE A 72 1.59 -1.57 -5.12
C ILE A 72 0.19 -1.11 -5.47
N VAL A 73 -0.05 -0.98 -6.77
CA VAL A 73 -1.36 -0.67 -7.33
C VAL A 73 -1.75 -1.84 -8.23
N THR A 74 -2.90 -2.42 -7.96
CA THR A 74 -3.39 -3.57 -8.73
C THR A 74 -4.80 -3.30 -9.21
N ASN A 75 -5.27 -4.12 -10.19
CA ASN A 75 -6.67 -4.08 -10.55
C ASN A 75 -7.46 -5.10 -9.72
N GLY A 76 -8.76 -5.21 -9.99
CA GLY A 76 -9.62 -6.13 -9.24
C GLY A 76 -9.26 -7.59 -9.42
N ASP A 77 -8.57 -7.93 -10.50
CA ASP A 77 -8.13 -9.30 -10.77
C ASP A 77 -6.76 -9.59 -10.16
N GLY A 78 -6.14 -8.63 -9.52
CA GLY A 78 -4.83 -8.81 -8.91
C GLY A 78 -3.66 -8.57 -9.83
N GLU A 79 -3.89 -8.01 -11.01
CA GLU A 79 -2.79 -7.65 -11.90
C GLU A 79 -2.07 -6.41 -11.40
N LEU A 80 -0.75 -6.47 -11.41
CA LEU A 80 0.09 -5.38 -10.92
C LEU A 80 0.20 -4.27 -11.98
N PHE A 81 -0.15 -3.05 -11.58
CA PHE A 81 0.01 -1.88 -12.44
C PHE A 81 1.29 -1.11 -12.12
N GLU A 82 1.56 -0.87 -10.83
CA GLU A 82 2.69 -0.04 -10.43
C GLU A 82 3.23 -0.50 -9.08
N THR A 83 4.52 -0.25 -8.88
CA THR A 83 5.21 -0.57 -7.62
C THR A 83 6.06 0.62 -7.21
N TYR A 84 5.96 0.99 -5.94
CA TYR A 84 6.77 2.05 -5.35
C TYR A 84 7.50 1.47 -4.15
N THR A 85 8.83 1.58 -4.15
CA THR A 85 9.66 0.98 -3.12
C THR A 85 10.35 2.06 -2.31
N GLY A 86 10.20 1.98 -0.99
CA GLY A 86 10.82 2.92 -0.08
C GLY A 86 9.90 4.06 0.30
N GLY A 87 10.14 4.62 1.50
CA GLY A 87 9.26 5.63 2.05
C GLY A 87 9.17 6.88 1.19
N MET A 88 10.31 7.33 0.69
CA MET A 88 10.35 8.56 -0.09
C MET A 88 9.58 8.42 -1.39
N ASP A 89 9.77 7.29 -2.08
CA ASP A 89 9.08 7.04 -3.34
C ASP A 89 7.56 7.02 -3.13
N ILE A 90 7.14 6.40 -2.05
CA ILE A 90 5.71 6.31 -1.72
C ILE A 90 5.15 7.68 -1.38
N THR A 91 5.80 8.41 -0.49
CA THR A 91 5.25 9.69 -0.03
C THR A 91 5.23 10.75 -1.12
N GLN A 92 6.20 10.70 -2.02
CA GLN A 92 6.25 11.66 -3.12
C GLN A 92 5.20 11.40 -4.18
N ASN A 93 4.65 10.19 -4.25
CA ASN A 93 3.77 9.80 -5.34
C ASN A 93 2.34 9.48 -4.93
N ILE A 94 2.07 9.28 -3.64
CA ILE A 94 0.77 8.76 -3.22
C ILE A 94 -0.41 9.64 -3.67
N ARG A 95 -0.29 10.95 -3.55
CA ARG A 95 -1.39 11.83 -3.95
C ARG A 95 -1.59 11.82 -5.44
N LYS A 96 -0.49 11.75 -6.19
CA LYS A 96 -0.56 11.67 -7.66
C LYS A 96 -1.21 10.38 -8.11
N LEU A 97 -0.99 9.30 -7.37
CA LEU A 97 -1.60 8.01 -7.68
C LEU A 97 -3.10 8.08 -7.56
N PHE A 98 -3.60 8.67 -6.48
CA PHE A 98 -5.03 8.82 -6.32
C PHE A 98 -5.65 9.60 -7.46
N ASP A 99 -4.99 10.69 -7.85
CA ASP A 99 -5.47 11.51 -8.95
C ASP A 99 -5.42 10.75 -10.28
N LYS A 100 -4.34 10.00 -10.49
CA LYS A 100 -4.14 9.26 -11.73
C LYS A 100 -5.24 8.23 -11.95
N TYR A 101 -5.68 7.57 -10.89
CA TYR A 101 -6.70 6.53 -11.01
C TYR A 101 -8.11 7.04 -10.72
N GLY A 102 -8.27 8.35 -10.67
CA GLY A 102 -9.59 8.94 -10.54
C GLY A 102 -10.23 8.78 -9.17
N VAL A 103 -9.42 8.56 -8.13
CA VAL A 103 -9.95 8.44 -6.78
C VAL A 103 -10.22 9.82 -6.22
N GLU A 104 -11.47 10.08 -5.89
CA GLU A 104 -11.87 11.39 -5.40
C GLU A 104 -11.75 11.48 -3.90
N LYS A 105 -11.39 12.67 -3.43
CA LYS A 105 -11.40 12.93 -2.01
C LYS A 105 -12.81 12.89 -1.49
N ASN A 106 -12.99 12.17 -0.41
CA ASN A 106 -14.26 12.08 0.26
C ASN A 106 -14.24 13.04 1.44
N VAL A 107 -14.53 14.28 1.16
CA VAL A 107 -14.40 15.34 2.15
C VAL A 107 -15.59 15.42 3.06
#